data_e43342cb08575701d4a5f9d5b064e663
#
_entry.id   e43342cb08575701d4a5f9d5b064e663
#
_cell.length_a   1.000
_cell.length_b   1.000
_cell.length_c   1.000
_cell.angle_alpha   90.00
_cell.angle_beta   90.00
_cell.angle_gamma   90.00
#
_symmetry.space_group_name_H-M   'P 1'
#
loop_
_entity.id
_entity.type
_entity.pdbx_description
1 polymer ?
#
loop_
_entity_poly.entity_id
_entity_poly.type
_entity_poly.pdbx_seq_one_letter_code
_entity_poly.pdbx_strand_id
1 'polypeptide(L)'
;MNNPLIQTMKLSSAALAAVLVLAACGNADETVAQDGGFPEPNTFGSTERVVPGDASAMRTSFAPVASAASPAVVNIAAVSSRRADPFFEMFTGRSQQQASSIGSGVIVRSDGVVVTNNHVIQGAQQITVTLADRREYRAEVLLADPQSDIAVLQLQDVEGGLPVLPIDDQEQHLVGDLVLAIGNPFGVGQTVTNGIISALNRTNTGISDAASFIQTDAAINPGNSGGALVDMDGDLIGINTAIFSRSGTSAGVGFAVPAQTVRQVLESALGGAEAVIRPWLGVRSESVTAEIARSLGLSRPQGVLVTSLYPGGPGDRAGIREGDVITAVDDVEINDASGLNYRVGSRRPGERARITILRDGRARTLNATVQPLPGDRDPDQVLIERGLMAGATVAAYSPALADRIGGDAFAAGEGVIVTRLSGRGYAARAGFRPGDIVREINGRQVGSVEELQQALAAAGRWEVTIERRGQRITGRFG
;
A
#
# COMPACT_ATOMS: atom_id res chain seq x y z
N MET A 1 40.70 -29.96 -46.77
CA MET A 1 41.81 -30.87 -46.32
C MET A 1 41.43 -31.33 -44.91
N ASN A 2 41.19 -32.60 -44.86
CA ASN A 2 41.25 -33.55 -43.73
C ASN A 2 40.39 -33.35 -42.46
N ASN A 3 39.39 -34.16 -42.41
CA ASN A 3 38.71 -34.92 -41.35
C ASN A 3 39.70 -35.87 -40.62
N PRO A 4 39.36 -36.71 -39.63
CA PRO A 4 38.33 -36.81 -38.58
C PRO A 4 38.93 -37.32 -37.24
N LEU A 5 38.09 -37.55 -36.21
CA LEU A 5 38.13 -38.77 -35.40
C LEU A 5 36.90 -38.91 -34.47
N ILE A 6 36.11 -39.92 -34.88
CA ILE A 6 35.04 -40.57 -34.10
C ILE A 6 35.71 -41.49 -33.08
N GLN A 7 35.26 -41.48 -31.82
CA GLN A 7 35.50 -42.61 -30.91
C GLN A 7 34.18 -42.99 -30.20
N THR A 8 33.71 -44.13 -30.67
CA THR A 8 32.69 -44.98 -30.07
C THR A 8 33.23 -45.70 -28.83
N MET A 9 32.45 -45.75 -27.75
CA MET A 9 32.66 -46.72 -26.68
C MET A 9 31.33 -47.35 -26.24
N LYS A 10 31.31 -48.60 -26.41
CA LYS A 10 30.54 -49.78 -26.19
C LYS A 10 29.69 -49.87 -24.93
N LEU A 11 28.48 -50.40 -25.12
CA LEU A 11 27.63 -51.03 -24.12
C LEU A 11 28.32 -52.26 -23.49
N SER A 12 28.05 -52.48 -22.20
CA SER A 12 28.07 -53.81 -21.64
C SER A 12 26.92 -54.01 -20.65
N SER A 13 26.14 -55.03 -20.95
CA SER A 13 25.00 -55.57 -20.20
C SER A 13 25.49 -56.54 -19.12
N ALA A 14 24.83 -56.54 -17.91
CA ALA A 14 24.75 -57.72 -17.02
C ALA A 14 23.58 -57.46 -16.09
N ALA A 15 22.44 -58.04 -16.26
CA ALA A 15 21.91 -59.34 -15.79
C ALA A 15 21.67 -59.36 -14.24
N LEU A 16 20.45 -59.25 -13.86
CA LEU A 16 19.48 -60.13 -13.19
C LEU A 16 20.01 -61.00 -12.02
N ALA A 17 19.50 -60.73 -10.80
CA ALA A 17 19.21 -61.82 -9.83
C ALA A 17 18.12 -61.36 -8.85
N ALA A 18 16.95 -61.99 -8.93
CA ALA A 18 15.90 -61.94 -7.93
C ALA A 18 16.20 -62.98 -6.85
N VAL A 19 16.04 -62.58 -5.55
CA VAL A 19 15.89 -63.58 -4.47
C VAL A 19 14.73 -63.14 -3.59
N LEU A 20 13.69 -64.01 -3.62
CA LEU A 20 12.61 -64.07 -2.64
C LEU A 20 13.14 -64.73 -1.38
N VAL A 21 12.87 -64.16 -0.21
CA VAL A 21 12.83 -64.91 1.07
C VAL A 21 11.58 -64.51 1.83
N LEU A 22 10.74 -65.53 2.09
CA LEU A 22 9.55 -65.47 2.96
C LEU A 22 9.94 -65.72 4.44
N ALA A 23 9.24 -64.98 5.28
CA ALA A 23 8.68 -65.29 6.59
C ALA A 23 9.58 -65.77 7.74
N ALA A 24 9.52 -65.09 8.87
CA ALA A 24 9.27 -65.65 10.19
C ALA A 24 8.82 -64.58 11.19
N CYS A 25 7.75 -64.86 11.90
CA CYS A 25 7.20 -64.09 13.02
C CYS A 25 8.17 -64.03 14.21
N GLY A 26 8.30 -62.91 14.85
CA GLY A 26 8.95 -62.77 16.16
C GLY A 26 8.51 -61.45 16.81
N ASN A 27 7.70 -61.58 17.86
CA ASN A 27 7.37 -60.49 18.77
C ASN A 27 8.62 -59.95 19.46
N ALA A 28 8.87 -58.68 19.34
CA ALA A 28 9.78 -57.96 20.23
C ALA A 28 9.13 -56.62 20.59
N ASP A 29 8.94 -56.41 21.88
CA ASP A 29 8.54 -55.12 22.47
C ASP A 29 9.50 -54.02 22.03
N GLU A 30 9.03 -53.07 21.24
CA GLU A 30 9.74 -51.82 21.00
C GLU A 30 9.13 -50.69 21.82
N THR A 31 9.93 -50.21 22.76
CA THR A 31 9.72 -48.96 23.46
C THR A 31 9.63 -47.82 22.43
N VAL A 32 8.44 -47.23 22.34
CA VAL A 32 8.14 -46.09 21.48
C VAL A 32 8.96 -44.91 21.98
N ALA A 33 9.96 -44.49 21.19
CA ALA A 33 10.55 -43.15 21.29
C ALA A 33 9.46 -42.14 20.93
N GLN A 34 9.20 -41.19 21.83
CA GLN A 34 8.30 -40.08 21.60
C GLN A 34 8.86 -39.22 20.43
N ASP A 35 8.24 -39.39 19.28
CA ASP A 35 8.45 -38.56 18.12
C ASP A 35 7.90 -37.15 18.44
N GLY A 36 8.74 -36.14 18.35
CA GLY A 36 8.35 -34.74 18.50
C GLY A 36 7.42 -34.34 17.35
N GLY A 37 6.12 -34.57 17.57
CA GLY A 37 5.09 -34.20 16.60
C GLY A 37 5.15 -32.73 16.28
N PHE A 38 5.22 -32.41 14.98
CA PHE A 38 4.88 -31.10 14.49
C PHE A 38 3.48 -30.72 14.98
N PRO A 39 3.26 -29.50 15.47
CA PRO A 39 1.92 -29.08 15.87
C PRO A 39 0.99 -29.22 14.67
N GLU A 40 -0.13 -29.93 14.90
CA GLU A 40 -1.21 -30.02 13.90
C GLU A 40 -1.59 -28.62 13.43
N PRO A 41 -1.77 -28.39 12.11
CA PRO A 41 -2.23 -27.10 11.62
C PRO A 41 -3.58 -26.79 12.27
N ASN A 42 -3.65 -25.63 12.95
CA ASN A 42 -4.88 -25.14 13.55
C ASN A 42 -6.00 -25.18 12.50
N THR A 43 -7.02 -25.99 12.76
CA THR A 43 -8.27 -25.96 12.02
C THR A 43 -8.97 -24.64 12.29
N PHE A 44 -8.70 -23.64 11.43
CA PHE A 44 -9.54 -22.46 11.33
C PHE A 44 -10.92 -22.94 10.85
N GLY A 45 -11.98 -22.41 11.52
CA GLY A 45 -13.34 -22.80 11.26
C GLY A 45 -13.66 -22.84 9.76
N SER A 46 -13.94 -24.01 9.26
CA SER A 46 -14.24 -24.26 7.86
C SER A 46 -15.58 -23.67 7.49
N THR A 47 -15.61 -22.55 6.80
CA THR A 47 -16.61 -22.46 5.73
C THR A 47 -16.26 -23.58 4.76
N GLU A 48 -17.22 -24.47 4.54
CA GLU A 48 -17.06 -25.70 3.76
C GLU A 48 -16.71 -25.30 2.31
N ARG A 49 -15.42 -25.17 2.00
CA ARG A 49 -14.97 -24.92 0.64
C ARG A 49 -15.09 -26.21 -0.15
N VAL A 50 -15.91 -26.19 -1.18
CA VAL A 50 -16.10 -27.33 -2.06
C VAL A 50 -14.83 -27.53 -2.88
N VAL A 51 -14.01 -28.51 -2.50
CA VAL A 51 -12.91 -28.98 -3.34
C VAL A 51 -13.55 -29.77 -4.49
N PRO A 52 -13.27 -29.45 -5.77
CA PRO A 52 -13.82 -30.20 -6.90
C PRO A 52 -13.48 -31.68 -6.76
N GLY A 53 -14.51 -32.54 -6.61
CA GLY A 53 -14.30 -33.97 -6.35
C GLY A 53 -13.94 -34.77 -7.62
N ASP A 54 -14.07 -34.18 -8.81
CA ASP A 54 -13.77 -34.84 -10.10
C ASP A 54 -13.47 -33.81 -11.22
N ALA A 55 -12.98 -34.30 -12.34
CA ALA A 55 -12.65 -33.49 -13.52
C ALA A 55 -13.89 -32.82 -14.18
N SER A 56 -15.12 -33.25 -13.88
CA SER A 56 -16.34 -32.62 -14.40
C SER A 56 -16.70 -31.36 -13.64
N ALA A 57 -16.40 -31.32 -12.34
CA ALA A 57 -16.52 -30.12 -11.50
C ALA A 57 -15.54 -29.01 -11.92
N MET A 58 -14.42 -29.35 -12.56
CA MET A 58 -13.44 -28.40 -13.11
C MET A 58 -13.84 -27.78 -14.46
N ARG A 59 -14.94 -28.24 -15.09
CA ARG A 59 -15.45 -27.68 -16.35
C ARG A 59 -16.38 -26.48 -16.14
N THR A 60 -16.28 -25.81 -15.02
CA THR A 60 -17.09 -24.60 -14.75
C THR A 60 -16.58 -23.44 -15.61
N SER A 61 -17.51 -22.73 -16.21
CA SER A 61 -17.24 -21.52 -16.98
C SER A 61 -17.21 -20.32 -16.03
N PHE A 62 -16.27 -19.41 -16.21
CA PHE A 62 -16.27 -18.09 -15.54
C PHE A 62 -17.32 -17.12 -16.11
N ALA A 63 -18.02 -17.51 -17.19
CA ALA A 63 -18.95 -16.63 -17.88
C ALA A 63 -20.10 -16.09 -16.99
N PRO A 64 -20.68 -16.84 -16.04
CA PRO A 64 -21.70 -16.29 -15.15
C PRO A 64 -21.18 -15.11 -14.29
N VAL A 65 -20.01 -15.29 -13.66
CA VAL A 65 -19.37 -14.24 -12.83
C VAL A 65 -18.98 -13.04 -13.68
N ALA A 66 -18.31 -13.28 -14.83
CA ALA A 66 -17.96 -12.23 -15.76
C ALA A 66 -19.18 -11.44 -16.25
N SER A 67 -20.29 -12.13 -16.59
CA SER A 67 -21.52 -11.51 -17.06
C SER A 67 -22.22 -10.68 -15.98
N ALA A 68 -22.15 -11.10 -14.72
CA ALA A 68 -22.72 -10.38 -13.59
C ALA A 68 -21.91 -9.14 -13.23
N ALA A 69 -20.59 -9.25 -13.18
CA ALA A 69 -19.70 -8.17 -12.75
C ALA A 69 -19.42 -7.11 -13.83
N SER A 70 -19.32 -7.54 -15.10
CA SER A 70 -18.96 -6.68 -16.23
C SER A 70 -19.78 -5.40 -16.37
N PRO A 71 -21.12 -5.39 -16.20
CA PRO A 71 -21.90 -4.17 -16.40
C PRO A 71 -21.51 -3.01 -15.47
N ALA A 72 -20.94 -3.31 -14.29
CA ALA A 72 -20.47 -2.31 -13.35
C ALA A 72 -19.04 -1.80 -13.64
N VAL A 73 -18.30 -2.43 -14.59
CA VAL A 73 -16.94 -2.01 -14.96
C VAL A 73 -17.01 -1.06 -16.13
N VAL A 74 -16.47 0.15 -15.95
CA VAL A 74 -16.57 1.28 -16.88
C VAL A 74 -15.20 1.63 -17.47
N ASN A 75 -15.21 2.34 -18.62
CA ASN A 75 -14.03 2.99 -19.15
C ASN A 75 -13.91 4.40 -18.58
N ILE A 76 -12.68 4.84 -18.30
CA ILE A 76 -12.36 6.20 -17.86
C ILE A 76 -11.40 6.82 -18.85
N ALA A 77 -11.78 7.95 -19.41
CA ALA A 77 -10.95 8.82 -20.22
C ALA A 77 -10.70 10.14 -19.47
N ALA A 78 -9.45 10.40 -19.12
CA ALA A 78 -9.02 11.59 -18.40
C ALA A 78 -8.14 12.46 -19.31
N VAL A 79 -8.54 13.71 -19.55
CA VAL A 79 -7.81 14.67 -20.39
C VAL A 79 -7.02 15.63 -19.53
N SER A 80 -5.70 15.71 -19.72
CA SER A 80 -4.80 16.59 -18.98
C SER A 80 -4.07 17.52 -19.96
N SER A 81 -3.79 18.76 -19.52
CA SER A 81 -2.99 19.74 -20.30
C SER A 81 -1.48 19.65 -20.00
N ARG A 82 -1.04 18.74 -19.14
CA ARG A 82 0.37 18.54 -18.79
C ARG A 82 0.94 17.28 -19.46
N ARG A 83 2.30 17.26 -19.56
CA ARG A 83 3.05 16.07 -20.03
C ARG A 83 2.51 14.79 -19.37
N ALA A 84 2.44 13.73 -20.16
CA ALA A 84 2.03 12.40 -19.70
C ALA A 84 2.79 11.98 -18.45
N ASP A 85 2.10 11.26 -17.56
CA ASP A 85 2.68 10.63 -16.37
C ASP A 85 3.83 9.69 -16.81
N PRO A 86 4.99 9.71 -16.15
CA PRO A 86 6.09 8.78 -16.42
C PRO A 86 5.66 7.30 -16.40
N PHE A 87 4.66 6.95 -15.60
CA PHE A 87 4.06 5.62 -15.56
C PHE A 87 3.36 5.27 -16.89
N PHE A 88 2.60 6.22 -17.46
CA PHE A 88 1.92 6.04 -18.75
C PHE A 88 2.92 6.01 -19.92
N GLU A 89 3.97 6.84 -19.89
CA GLU A 89 5.05 6.83 -20.89
C GLU A 89 5.78 5.47 -20.90
N MET A 90 5.98 4.87 -19.73
CA MET A 90 6.62 3.55 -19.59
C MET A 90 5.78 2.44 -20.26
N PHE A 91 4.44 2.54 -20.21
CA PHE A 91 3.53 1.54 -20.78
C PHE A 91 3.22 1.76 -22.26
N THR A 92 3.14 3.01 -22.73
CA THR A 92 2.66 3.31 -24.10
C THR A 92 3.77 3.72 -25.05
N GLY A 93 4.94 4.08 -24.52
CA GLY A 93 6.07 4.58 -25.33
C GLY A 93 5.77 5.90 -26.07
N ARG A 94 4.71 6.62 -25.71
CA ARG A 94 4.27 7.85 -26.38
C ARG A 94 4.29 9.04 -25.45
N SER A 95 5.15 10.02 -25.75
CA SER A 95 5.08 11.37 -25.18
C SER A 95 4.14 12.22 -26.04
N GLN A 96 2.89 12.43 -25.63
CA GLN A 96 1.96 13.30 -26.35
C GLN A 96 1.78 14.65 -25.65
N GLN A 97 1.63 15.71 -26.43
CA GLN A 97 1.39 17.09 -25.96
C GLN A 97 -0.04 17.32 -25.39
N GLN A 98 -0.96 16.38 -25.59
CA GLN A 98 -2.23 16.23 -24.86
C GLN A 98 -2.30 14.80 -24.38
N ALA A 99 -1.98 14.59 -23.13
CA ALA A 99 -2.07 13.26 -22.52
C ALA A 99 -3.54 12.99 -22.17
N SER A 100 -4.18 12.09 -22.90
CA SER A 100 -5.37 11.41 -22.41
C SER A 100 -4.93 10.13 -21.70
N SER A 101 -5.13 10.04 -20.40
CA SER A 101 -5.03 8.79 -19.66
C SER A 101 -6.29 7.98 -19.94
N ILE A 102 -6.11 6.67 -20.15
CA ILE A 102 -7.22 5.74 -20.37
C ILE A 102 -7.08 4.62 -19.37
N GLY A 103 -8.14 4.38 -18.60
CA GLY A 103 -8.20 3.32 -17.61
C GLY A 103 -9.61 2.78 -17.46
N SER A 104 -9.81 2.01 -16.41
CA SER A 104 -11.10 1.46 -16.02
C SER A 104 -11.58 2.06 -14.70
N GLY A 105 -12.84 1.83 -14.37
CA GLY A 105 -13.43 2.14 -13.09
C GLY A 105 -14.49 1.11 -12.72
N VAL A 106 -14.96 1.16 -11.48
CA VAL A 106 -15.99 0.27 -10.95
C VAL A 106 -17.09 1.10 -10.33
N ILE A 107 -18.33 0.93 -10.78
CA ILE A 107 -19.51 1.54 -10.16
C ILE A 107 -19.81 0.78 -8.88
N VAL A 108 -19.74 1.49 -7.75
CA VAL A 108 -19.94 0.92 -6.40
C VAL A 108 -21.25 1.39 -5.74
N ARG A 109 -21.95 2.35 -6.37
CA ARG A 109 -23.28 2.82 -5.94
C ARG A 109 -24.14 3.16 -7.15
N SER A 110 -25.42 2.88 -7.04
CA SER A 110 -26.39 3.05 -8.14
C SER A 110 -26.66 4.51 -8.53
N ASP A 111 -26.29 5.47 -7.67
CA ASP A 111 -26.36 6.91 -7.92
C ASP A 111 -25.11 7.47 -8.66
N GLY A 112 -24.22 6.60 -9.13
CA GLY A 112 -23.12 6.97 -9.98
C GLY A 112 -21.81 7.23 -9.25
N VAL A 113 -21.58 6.65 -8.08
CA VAL A 113 -20.24 6.65 -7.46
C VAL A 113 -19.37 5.58 -8.09
N VAL A 114 -18.22 6.01 -8.60
CA VAL A 114 -17.23 5.17 -9.30
C VAL A 114 -15.91 5.20 -8.56
N VAL A 115 -15.27 4.05 -8.42
CA VAL A 115 -13.91 3.92 -7.88
C VAL A 115 -12.95 3.60 -9.02
N THR A 116 -11.77 4.21 -9.00
CA THR A 116 -10.69 3.96 -9.96
C THR A 116 -9.32 4.17 -9.29
N ASN A 117 -8.23 4.02 -10.02
CA ASN A 117 -6.91 4.41 -9.51
C ASN A 117 -6.69 5.92 -9.59
N ASN A 118 -5.97 6.46 -8.60
CA ASN A 118 -5.58 7.87 -8.59
C ASN A 118 -4.70 8.23 -9.81
N HIS A 119 -3.76 7.37 -10.20
CA HIS A 119 -2.89 7.64 -11.35
C HIS A 119 -3.66 7.74 -12.68
N VAL A 120 -4.84 7.10 -12.81
CA VAL A 120 -5.70 7.19 -14.01
C VAL A 120 -6.24 8.62 -14.20
N ILE A 121 -6.55 9.31 -13.10
CA ILE A 121 -7.18 10.64 -13.15
C ILE A 121 -6.24 11.79 -12.77
N GLN A 122 -5.00 11.48 -12.44
CA GLN A 122 -4.04 12.46 -11.91
C GLN A 122 -3.79 13.59 -12.92
N GLY A 123 -4.02 14.84 -12.47
CA GLY A 123 -3.83 16.04 -13.28
C GLY A 123 -4.88 16.23 -14.39
N ALA A 124 -5.95 15.45 -14.40
CA ALA A 124 -7.05 15.59 -15.35
C ALA A 124 -7.80 16.92 -15.14
N GLN A 125 -8.13 17.58 -16.25
CA GLN A 125 -9.02 18.74 -16.29
C GLN A 125 -10.46 18.33 -16.59
N GLN A 126 -10.64 17.22 -17.26
CA GLN A 126 -11.93 16.65 -17.59
C GLN A 126 -11.85 15.13 -17.50
N ILE A 127 -12.85 14.54 -16.87
CA ILE A 127 -12.99 13.08 -16.74
C ILE A 127 -14.32 12.69 -17.39
N THR A 128 -14.25 11.75 -18.34
CA THR A 128 -15.41 11.15 -18.99
C THR A 128 -15.44 9.67 -18.65
N VAL A 129 -16.59 9.19 -18.22
CA VAL A 129 -16.83 7.78 -17.89
C VAL A 129 -17.82 7.20 -18.90
N THR A 130 -17.41 6.13 -19.59
CA THR A 130 -18.25 5.41 -20.56
C THR A 130 -18.66 4.06 -19.97
N LEU A 131 -19.95 3.82 -19.88
CA LEU A 131 -20.54 2.59 -19.38
C LEU A 131 -20.41 1.44 -20.39
N ALA A 132 -20.71 0.21 -19.95
CA ALA A 132 -20.76 -0.97 -20.81
C ALA A 132 -21.79 -0.86 -21.95
N ASP A 133 -22.88 -0.13 -21.73
CA ASP A 133 -23.94 0.14 -22.71
C ASP A 133 -23.64 1.37 -23.59
N ARG A 134 -22.45 1.97 -23.47
CA ARG A 134 -21.94 3.12 -24.21
C ARG A 134 -22.53 4.47 -23.81
N ARG A 135 -23.34 4.56 -22.74
CA ARG A 135 -23.68 5.86 -22.15
C ARG A 135 -22.43 6.54 -21.61
N GLU A 136 -22.33 7.84 -21.82
CA GLU A 136 -21.19 8.65 -21.36
C GLU A 136 -21.65 9.67 -20.32
N TYR A 137 -20.86 9.82 -19.28
CA TYR A 137 -21.09 10.74 -18.18
C TYR A 137 -19.83 11.56 -17.91
N ARG A 138 -20.01 12.83 -17.56
CA ARG A 138 -18.95 13.60 -16.92
C ARG A 138 -18.83 13.16 -15.47
N ALA A 139 -17.60 13.17 -14.96
CA ALA A 139 -17.35 12.82 -13.58
C ALA A 139 -16.59 13.91 -12.85
N GLU A 140 -16.95 14.13 -11.60
CA GLU A 140 -16.22 14.97 -10.65
C GLU A 140 -15.46 14.11 -9.65
N VAL A 141 -14.29 14.59 -9.21
CA VAL A 141 -13.49 13.90 -8.20
C VAL A 141 -14.05 14.25 -6.82
N LEU A 142 -14.59 13.26 -6.10
CA LEU A 142 -14.98 13.43 -4.71
C LEU A 142 -13.75 13.39 -3.79
N LEU A 143 -12.85 12.44 -4.03
CA LEU A 143 -11.61 12.28 -3.29
C LEU A 143 -10.57 11.57 -4.17
N ALA A 144 -9.32 12.01 -4.09
CA ALA A 144 -8.17 11.33 -4.67
C ALA A 144 -7.14 11.06 -3.58
N ASP A 145 -6.71 9.80 -3.44
CA ASP A 145 -5.75 9.36 -2.45
C ASP A 145 -4.49 8.77 -3.12
N PRO A 146 -3.43 9.55 -3.27
CA PRO A 146 -2.19 9.08 -3.88
C PRO A 146 -1.50 7.98 -3.09
N GLN A 147 -1.73 7.89 -1.77
CA GLN A 147 -1.06 6.89 -0.91
C GLN A 147 -1.57 5.47 -1.18
N SER A 148 -2.87 5.31 -1.42
CA SER A 148 -3.45 4.00 -1.78
C SER A 148 -3.61 3.81 -3.29
N ASP A 149 -3.34 4.84 -4.09
CA ASP A 149 -3.62 4.88 -5.52
C ASP A 149 -5.11 4.66 -5.84
N ILE A 150 -6.02 5.17 -4.99
CA ILE A 150 -7.49 5.11 -5.20
C ILE A 150 -8.06 6.51 -5.39
N ALA A 151 -9.00 6.64 -6.31
CA ALA A 151 -9.84 7.83 -6.46
C ALA A 151 -11.32 7.47 -6.50
N VAL A 152 -12.15 8.34 -5.95
CA VAL A 152 -13.61 8.23 -5.94
C VAL A 152 -14.18 9.36 -6.77
N LEU A 153 -15.02 9.00 -7.73
CA LEU A 153 -15.65 9.91 -8.68
C LEU A 153 -17.18 9.89 -8.47
N GLN A 154 -17.83 11.01 -8.74
CA GLN A 154 -19.27 11.12 -8.87
C GLN A 154 -19.65 11.41 -10.31
N LEU A 155 -20.46 10.56 -10.92
CA LEU A 155 -21.04 10.81 -12.23
C LEU A 155 -22.09 11.92 -12.13
N GLN A 156 -22.12 12.82 -13.11
CA GLN A 156 -23.10 13.90 -13.20
C GLN A 156 -24.33 13.45 -14.00
N ASP A 157 -25.48 14.00 -13.68
CA ASP A 157 -26.75 13.82 -14.42
C ASP A 157 -27.14 12.35 -14.62
N VAL A 158 -26.93 11.53 -13.57
CA VAL A 158 -27.34 10.12 -13.58
C VAL A 158 -28.85 10.00 -13.45
N GLU A 159 -29.49 9.48 -14.50
CA GLU A 159 -30.90 9.14 -14.49
C GLU A 159 -31.12 7.63 -14.28
N GLY A 160 -31.91 7.27 -13.27
CA GLY A 160 -32.17 5.88 -12.92
C GLY A 160 -31.04 5.21 -12.15
N GLY A 161 -31.18 3.91 -11.88
CA GLY A 161 -30.15 3.14 -11.18
C GLY A 161 -29.09 2.59 -12.14
N LEU A 162 -27.83 2.68 -11.77
CA LEU A 162 -26.72 2.05 -12.49
C LEU A 162 -26.41 0.66 -11.93
N PRO A 163 -25.85 -0.27 -12.72
CA PRO A 163 -25.34 -1.55 -12.22
C PRO A 163 -24.22 -1.31 -11.22
N VAL A 164 -24.22 -2.08 -10.15
CA VAL A 164 -23.30 -1.93 -9.01
C VAL A 164 -22.56 -3.24 -8.78
N LEU A 165 -21.28 -3.15 -8.45
CA LEU A 165 -20.50 -4.27 -7.96
C LEU A 165 -20.39 -4.18 -6.43
N PRO A 166 -20.89 -5.20 -5.69
CA PRO A 166 -20.75 -5.23 -4.24
C PRO A 166 -19.28 -5.27 -3.83
N ILE A 167 -18.95 -4.65 -2.69
CA ILE A 167 -17.59 -4.64 -2.16
C ILE A 167 -17.51 -5.68 -1.04
N ASP A 168 -16.73 -6.73 -1.24
CA ASP A 168 -16.34 -7.66 -0.16
C ASP A 168 -15.01 -7.20 0.47
N ASP A 169 -15.12 -6.55 1.62
CA ASP A 169 -13.99 -6.13 2.44
C ASP A 169 -13.63 -7.10 3.56
N GLN A 170 -14.25 -8.27 3.57
CA GLN A 170 -13.97 -9.33 4.53
C GLN A 170 -12.61 -9.98 4.20
N GLU A 171 -11.72 -10.03 5.18
CA GLU A 171 -10.38 -10.61 5.00
C GLU A 171 -10.40 -12.16 5.04
N GLN A 172 -11.35 -12.79 4.34
CA GLN A 172 -11.51 -14.25 4.34
C GLN A 172 -10.87 -14.94 3.12
N HIS A 173 -10.33 -14.13 2.19
CA HIS A 173 -9.69 -14.67 0.99
C HIS A 173 -8.37 -15.36 1.34
N LEU A 174 -8.07 -16.43 0.60
CA LEU A 174 -6.86 -17.23 0.78
C LEU A 174 -6.03 -17.26 -0.51
N VAL A 175 -4.74 -17.49 -0.35
CA VAL A 175 -3.86 -17.80 -1.47
C VAL A 175 -4.34 -19.07 -2.15
N GLY A 176 -4.53 -19.01 -3.47
CA GLY A 176 -5.10 -20.07 -4.29
C GLY A 176 -6.56 -19.87 -4.66
N ASP A 177 -7.27 -18.90 -4.08
CA ASP A 177 -8.65 -18.58 -4.49
C ASP A 177 -8.67 -18.05 -5.92
N LEU A 178 -9.66 -18.51 -6.70
CA LEU A 178 -9.87 -18.10 -8.09
C LEU A 178 -10.39 -16.64 -8.12
N VAL A 179 -9.86 -15.86 -9.06
CA VAL A 179 -10.24 -14.48 -9.27
C VAL A 179 -10.35 -14.13 -10.75
N LEU A 180 -11.18 -13.13 -11.06
CA LEU A 180 -11.25 -12.50 -12.37
C LEU A 180 -10.82 -11.05 -12.29
N ALA A 181 -9.89 -10.65 -13.16
CA ALA A 181 -9.57 -9.27 -13.38
C ALA A 181 -10.36 -8.74 -14.58
N ILE A 182 -11.18 -7.72 -14.36
CA ILE A 182 -12.09 -7.15 -15.36
C ILE A 182 -11.72 -5.68 -15.58
N GLY A 183 -11.54 -5.31 -16.84
CA GLY A 183 -11.32 -3.93 -17.26
C GLY A 183 -12.13 -3.61 -18.51
N ASN A 184 -12.21 -2.31 -18.84
CA ASN A 184 -12.85 -1.82 -20.06
C ASN A 184 -11.88 -0.89 -20.83
N PRO A 185 -10.76 -1.44 -21.35
CA PRO A 185 -9.81 -0.62 -22.08
C PRO A 185 -10.45 -0.06 -23.35
N PHE A 186 -10.26 1.22 -23.60
CA PHE A 186 -10.70 1.90 -24.83
C PHE A 186 -12.21 2.01 -25.06
N GLY A 187 -13.09 1.54 -24.15
CA GLY A 187 -14.55 1.61 -24.33
C GLY A 187 -15.09 0.78 -25.51
N VAL A 188 -14.26 -0.08 -26.12
CA VAL A 188 -14.64 -0.91 -27.27
C VAL A 188 -15.08 -2.31 -26.89
N GLY A 189 -15.01 -2.65 -25.60
CA GLY A 189 -15.38 -3.95 -25.05
C GLY A 189 -14.61 -4.25 -23.79
N GLN A 190 -15.22 -5.04 -22.92
CA GLN A 190 -14.61 -5.47 -21.67
C GLN A 190 -13.58 -6.58 -21.90
N THR A 191 -12.52 -6.54 -21.13
CA THR A 191 -11.49 -7.59 -21.09
C THR A 191 -11.60 -8.30 -19.76
N VAL A 192 -11.70 -9.61 -19.76
CA VAL A 192 -11.73 -10.46 -18.58
C VAL A 192 -10.54 -11.40 -18.65
N THR A 193 -9.75 -11.44 -17.59
CA THR A 193 -8.67 -12.40 -17.40
C THR A 193 -8.89 -13.15 -16.09
N ASN A 194 -8.48 -14.41 -16.02
CA ASN A 194 -8.62 -15.22 -14.82
C ASN A 194 -7.24 -15.59 -14.24
N GLY A 195 -7.23 -15.85 -12.96
CA GLY A 195 -6.06 -16.29 -12.21
C GLY A 195 -6.45 -16.69 -10.81
N ILE A 196 -5.47 -16.65 -9.91
CA ILE A 196 -5.62 -16.90 -8.48
C ILE A 196 -5.08 -15.74 -7.66
N ILE A 197 -5.45 -15.69 -6.41
CA ILE A 197 -4.71 -14.92 -5.42
C ILE A 197 -3.37 -15.63 -5.20
N SER A 198 -2.29 -15.02 -5.69
CA SER A 198 -0.93 -15.58 -5.58
C SER A 198 -0.29 -15.24 -4.23
N ALA A 199 -0.65 -14.10 -3.64
CA ALA A 199 -0.24 -13.68 -2.30
C ALA A 199 -1.15 -12.57 -1.77
N LEU A 200 -1.24 -12.48 -0.45
CA LEU A 200 -1.91 -11.41 0.28
C LEU A 200 -0.89 -10.56 1.04
N ASN A 201 -1.31 -9.35 1.42
CA ASN A 201 -0.52 -8.45 2.25
C ASN A 201 0.87 -8.13 1.68
N ARG A 202 0.97 -7.96 0.35
CA ARG A 202 2.23 -7.57 -0.29
C ARG A 202 2.52 -6.10 -0.06
N THR A 203 3.55 -5.83 0.71
CA THR A 203 4.15 -4.53 0.96
C THR A 203 5.48 -4.42 0.22
N ASN A 204 6.12 -3.25 0.22
CA ASN A 204 7.43 -3.03 -0.43
C ASN A 204 7.46 -3.40 -1.93
N THR A 205 6.34 -3.18 -2.62
CA THR A 205 6.22 -3.47 -4.07
C THR A 205 6.87 -2.40 -4.94
N GLY A 206 7.26 -1.27 -4.35
CA GLY A 206 7.74 -0.08 -5.08
C GLY A 206 6.60 0.74 -5.71
N ILE A 207 5.35 0.36 -5.51
CA ILE A 207 4.15 1.07 -5.99
C ILE A 207 3.75 2.13 -4.97
N SER A 208 3.68 1.76 -3.69
CA SER A 208 3.38 2.64 -2.56
C SER A 208 4.00 2.09 -1.28
N ASP A 209 4.56 2.96 -0.45
CA ASP A 209 5.13 2.59 0.85
C ASP A 209 4.06 2.44 1.95
N ALA A 210 2.86 2.96 1.71
CA ALA A 210 1.75 2.97 2.66
C ALA A 210 0.62 1.99 2.33
N ALA A 211 0.74 1.22 1.24
CA ALA A 211 -0.28 0.29 0.78
C ALA A 211 0.18 -1.17 0.89
N SER A 212 -0.80 -2.03 1.12
CA SER A 212 -0.68 -3.48 0.93
C SER A 212 -1.47 -3.87 -0.30
N PHE A 213 -1.05 -4.92 -0.99
CA PHE A 213 -1.65 -5.34 -2.25
C PHE A 213 -2.02 -6.82 -2.22
N ILE A 214 -3.08 -7.16 -2.95
CA ILE A 214 -3.36 -8.51 -3.39
C ILE A 214 -2.48 -8.77 -4.62
N GLN A 215 -1.67 -9.82 -4.60
CA GLN A 215 -0.93 -10.28 -5.77
C GLN A 215 -1.75 -11.35 -6.49
N THR A 216 -1.85 -11.24 -7.82
CA THR A 216 -2.53 -12.22 -8.69
C THR A 216 -1.70 -12.54 -9.91
N ASP A 217 -1.90 -13.72 -10.49
CA ASP A 217 -1.38 -14.11 -11.80
C ASP A 217 -2.38 -13.86 -12.93
N ALA A 218 -3.62 -13.42 -12.61
CA ALA A 218 -4.52 -12.90 -13.62
C ALA A 218 -3.83 -11.79 -14.41
N ALA A 219 -3.91 -11.84 -15.73
CA ALA A 219 -3.17 -10.92 -16.58
C ALA A 219 -3.70 -9.48 -16.42
N ILE A 220 -2.91 -8.63 -15.76
CA ILE A 220 -3.13 -7.18 -15.68
C ILE A 220 -2.34 -6.54 -16.81
N ASN A 221 -2.98 -5.71 -17.62
CA ASN A 221 -2.37 -5.00 -18.74
C ASN A 221 -2.88 -3.55 -18.77
N PRO A 222 -2.22 -2.64 -19.52
CA PRO A 222 -2.71 -1.28 -19.71
C PRO A 222 -4.18 -1.24 -20.13
N GLY A 223 -4.98 -0.49 -19.37
CA GLY A 223 -6.42 -0.40 -19.52
C GLY A 223 -7.25 -1.18 -18.49
N ASN A 224 -6.68 -2.24 -17.85
CA ASN A 224 -7.34 -2.88 -16.71
C ASN A 224 -7.14 -2.11 -15.41
N SER A 225 -6.17 -1.20 -15.32
CA SER A 225 -5.94 -0.34 -14.15
C SER A 225 -7.20 0.45 -13.81
N GLY A 226 -7.60 0.44 -12.54
CA GLY A 226 -8.85 0.99 -12.04
C GLY A 226 -10.06 0.07 -12.18
N GLY A 227 -9.93 -1.05 -12.90
CA GLY A 227 -10.96 -2.07 -13.04
C GLY A 227 -11.04 -3.02 -11.84
N ALA A 228 -11.98 -3.94 -11.88
CA ALA A 228 -12.30 -4.85 -10.79
C ALA A 228 -11.37 -6.07 -10.75
N LEU A 229 -10.96 -6.47 -9.55
CA LEU A 229 -10.60 -7.84 -9.21
C LEU A 229 -11.79 -8.42 -8.44
N VAL A 230 -12.40 -9.48 -8.95
CA VAL A 230 -13.58 -10.11 -8.34
C VAL A 230 -13.30 -11.57 -7.99
N ASP A 231 -13.98 -12.04 -6.97
CA ASP A 231 -14.00 -13.46 -6.60
C ASP A 231 -15.03 -14.26 -7.40
N MET A 232 -15.26 -15.52 -7.01
CA MET A 232 -16.20 -16.41 -7.72
C MET A 232 -17.67 -16.18 -7.34
N ASP A 233 -17.95 -15.40 -6.31
CA ASP A 233 -19.30 -14.94 -5.96
C ASP A 233 -19.67 -13.67 -6.76
N GLY A 234 -18.70 -13.05 -7.41
CA GLY A 234 -18.82 -11.87 -8.25
C GLY A 234 -18.66 -10.57 -7.46
N ASP A 235 -18.15 -10.64 -6.25
CA ASP A 235 -17.93 -9.48 -5.39
C ASP A 235 -16.56 -8.84 -5.64
N LEU A 236 -16.47 -7.52 -5.45
CA LEU A 236 -15.25 -6.75 -5.60
C LEU A 236 -14.32 -7.00 -4.42
N ILE A 237 -13.21 -7.69 -4.64
CA ILE A 237 -12.17 -7.93 -3.64
C ILE A 237 -10.98 -6.97 -3.76
N GLY A 238 -10.87 -6.26 -4.89
CA GLY A 238 -9.81 -5.25 -5.09
C GLY A 238 -9.94 -4.47 -6.38
N ILE A 239 -9.15 -3.41 -6.49
CA ILE A 239 -9.01 -2.58 -7.71
C ILE A 239 -7.66 -2.89 -8.35
N ASN A 240 -7.68 -3.38 -9.60
CA ASN A 240 -6.47 -3.65 -10.38
C ASN A 240 -5.64 -2.38 -10.53
N THR A 241 -4.33 -2.40 -10.23
CA THR A 241 -3.52 -1.17 -10.27
C THR A 241 -2.27 -1.29 -11.11
N ALA A 242 -1.39 -2.23 -10.83
CA ALA A 242 -0.06 -2.26 -11.43
C ALA A 242 0.42 -3.68 -11.73
N ILE A 243 1.48 -3.76 -12.53
CA ILE A 243 2.22 -4.99 -12.80
C ILE A 243 3.68 -4.82 -12.40
N PHE A 244 4.30 -5.89 -11.93
CA PHE A 244 5.75 -5.94 -11.76
C PHE A 244 6.37 -6.42 -13.09
N SER A 245 6.69 -5.49 -13.98
CA SER A 245 7.21 -5.82 -15.30
C SER A 245 8.21 -4.79 -15.81
N ARG A 246 9.33 -5.26 -16.34
CA ARG A 246 10.31 -4.40 -17.03
C ARG A 246 9.94 -4.13 -18.49
N SER A 247 9.08 -4.94 -19.06
CA SER A 247 8.64 -4.84 -20.46
C SER A 247 7.33 -4.08 -20.64
N GLY A 248 6.63 -3.71 -19.54
CA GLY A 248 5.31 -3.07 -19.59
C GLY A 248 4.15 -4.02 -19.93
N THR A 249 4.38 -5.34 -19.99
CA THR A 249 3.35 -6.38 -20.21
C THR A 249 3.30 -7.32 -19.01
N SER A 250 2.14 -7.93 -18.75
CA SER A 250 1.98 -8.89 -17.65
C SER A 250 2.98 -10.05 -17.79
N ALA A 251 3.77 -10.26 -16.73
CA ALA A 251 4.69 -11.39 -16.60
C ALA A 251 4.15 -12.43 -15.58
N GLY A 252 2.83 -12.46 -15.33
CA GLY A 252 2.21 -13.32 -14.32
C GLY A 252 2.31 -12.78 -12.89
N VAL A 253 2.64 -11.49 -12.74
CA VAL A 253 2.64 -10.78 -11.43
C VAL A 253 1.88 -9.49 -11.59
N GLY A 254 0.64 -9.49 -11.14
CA GLY A 254 -0.24 -8.34 -11.06
C GLY A 254 -0.57 -7.98 -9.61
N PHE A 255 -0.94 -6.73 -9.38
CA PHE A 255 -1.32 -6.21 -8.07
C PHE A 255 -2.67 -5.52 -8.12
N ALA A 256 -3.45 -5.71 -7.07
CA ALA A 256 -4.70 -4.98 -6.84
C ALA A 256 -4.71 -4.37 -5.43
N VAL A 257 -5.29 -3.18 -5.32
CA VAL A 257 -5.56 -2.53 -4.03
C VAL A 257 -6.73 -3.26 -3.36
N PRO A 258 -6.60 -3.77 -2.12
CA PRO A 258 -7.64 -4.54 -1.46
C PRO A 258 -8.95 -3.75 -1.25
N ALA A 259 -10.07 -4.44 -1.30
CA ALA A 259 -11.41 -3.87 -1.11
C ALA A 259 -11.58 -3.14 0.23
N GLN A 260 -10.89 -3.58 1.30
CA GLN A 260 -10.85 -2.87 2.58
C GLN A 260 -10.30 -1.45 2.45
N THR A 261 -9.21 -1.27 1.69
CA THR A 261 -8.65 0.06 1.40
C THR A 261 -9.61 0.88 0.54
N VAL A 262 -10.24 0.25 -0.47
CA VAL A 262 -11.24 0.90 -1.32
C VAL A 262 -12.40 1.42 -0.47
N ARG A 263 -12.92 0.63 0.46
CA ARG A 263 -14.01 1.03 1.38
C ARG A 263 -13.60 2.21 2.25
N GLN A 264 -12.39 2.20 2.81
CA GLN A 264 -11.89 3.32 3.64
C GLN A 264 -11.86 4.64 2.87
N VAL A 265 -11.37 4.62 1.62
CA VAL A 265 -11.32 5.81 0.76
C VAL A 265 -12.75 6.25 0.37
N LEU A 266 -13.63 5.30 0.04
CA LEU A 266 -15.01 5.55 -0.30
C LEU A 266 -15.80 6.17 0.87
N GLU A 267 -15.69 5.62 2.09
CA GLU A 267 -16.32 6.17 3.29
C GLU A 267 -15.83 7.61 3.57
N SER A 268 -14.54 7.87 3.39
CA SER A 268 -13.96 9.22 3.54
C SER A 268 -14.53 10.19 2.51
N ALA A 269 -14.61 9.78 1.23
CA ALA A 269 -15.16 10.59 0.15
C ALA A 269 -16.64 10.94 0.39
N LEU A 270 -17.45 9.94 0.75
CA LEU A 270 -18.88 10.12 1.00
C LEU A 270 -19.17 10.91 2.28
N GLY A 271 -18.25 10.91 3.24
CA GLY A 271 -18.26 11.74 4.43
C GLY A 271 -17.86 13.20 4.17
N GLY A 272 -17.50 13.57 2.94
CA GLY A 272 -17.07 14.92 2.56
C GLY A 272 -15.69 15.29 3.07
N ALA A 273 -14.84 14.30 3.39
CA ALA A 273 -13.47 14.55 3.82
C ALA A 273 -12.59 14.94 2.63
N GLU A 274 -11.71 15.92 2.80
CA GLU A 274 -10.74 16.32 1.77
C GLU A 274 -9.56 15.36 1.61
N ALA A 275 -9.35 14.47 2.60
CA ALA A 275 -8.30 13.47 2.58
C ALA A 275 -8.68 12.26 3.46
N VAL A 276 -8.10 11.10 3.14
CA VAL A 276 -8.25 9.90 3.98
C VAL A 276 -7.48 10.08 5.28
N ILE A 277 -8.19 9.95 6.40
CA ILE A 277 -7.59 10.00 7.73
C ILE A 277 -7.18 8.59 8.13
N ARG A 278 -5.87 8.34 8.14
CA ARG A 278 -5.30 7.07 8.59
C ARG A 278 -4.85 7.20 10.04
N PRO A 279 -5.32 6.31 10.91
CA PRO A 279 -4.77 6.26 12.26
C PRO A 279 -3.34 5.71 12.24
N TRP A 280 -2.59 6.04 13.26
CA TRP A 280 -1.24 5.57 13.48
C TRP A 280 -1.09 4.94 14.86
N LEU A 281 0.02 4.23 15.05
CA LEU A 281 0.38 3.65 16.34
C LEU A 281 1.33 4.55 17.15
N GLY A 282 1.98 5.51 16.52
CA GLY A 282 2.98 6.35 17.17
C GLY A 282 4.27 5.58 17.48
N VAL A 283 4.63 4.64 16.61
CA VAL A 283 5.81 3.79 16.74
C VAL A 283 6.68 3.97 15.49
N ARG A 284 7.94 4.31 15.67
CA ARG A 284 8.96 4.20 14.62
C ARG A 284 9.55 2.80 14.71
N SER A 285 9.62 2.11 13.59
CA SER A 285 10.06 0.72 13.58
C SER A 285 10.91 0.42 12.35
N GLU A 286 11.71 -0.63 12.45
CA GLU A 286 12.46 -1.22 11.34
C GLU A 286 12.22 -2.72 11.23
N SER A 287 12.25 -3.25 10.01
CA SER A 287 12.04 -4.68 9.77
C SER A 287 13.17 -5.49 10.39
N VAL A 288 12.83 -6.57 11.10
CA VAL A 288 13.81 -7.45 11.74
C VAL A 288 14.56 -8.26 10.67
N THR A 289 15.80 -7.88 10.40
CA THR A 289 16.72 -8.62 9.52
C THR A 289 17.29 -9.86 10.23
N ALA A 290 17.96 -10.74 9.47
CA ALA A 290 18.65 -11.89 10.06
C ALA A 290 19.77 -11.49 11.08
N GLU A 291 20.37 -10.31 10.90
CA GLU A 291 21.36 -9.75 11.81
C GLU A 291 20.70 -9.28 13.12
N ILE A 292 19.62 -8.49 13.01
CA ILE A 292 18.83 -8.02 14.15
C ILE A 292 18.26 -9.22 14.92
N ALA A 293 17.70 -10.21 14.22
CA ALA A 293 17.17 -11.41 14.87
C ALA A 293 18.23 -12.13 15.72
N ARG A 294 19.44 -12.28 15.19
CA ARG A 294 20.56 -12.89 15.94
C ARG A 294 20.93 -12.08 17.18
N SER A 295 20.99 -10.75 17.06
CA SER A 295 21.34 -9.87 18.20
C SER A 295 20.28 -9.90 19.30
N LEU A 296 19.01 -10.10 18.94
CA LEU A 296 17.87 -10.21 19.84
C LEU A 296 17.61 -11.64 20.35
N GLY A 297 18.41 -12.63 19.91
CA GLY A 297 18.23 -14.04 20.29
C GLY A 297 16.97 -14.68 19.71
N LEU A 298 16.44 -14.17 18.61
CA LEU A 298 15.28 -14.73 17.92
C LEU A 298 15.70 -15.91 17.04
N SER A 299 14.86 -16.93 16.97
CA SER A 299 15.11 -18.14 16.17
C SER A 299 15.05 -17.88 14.66
N ARG A 300 14.30 -16.87 14.24
CA ARG A 300 14.15 -16.45 12.84
C ARG A 300 13.91 -14.94 12.74
N PRO A 301 14.19 -14.31 11.58
CA PRO A 301 13.72 -12.96 11.31
C PRO A 301 12.19 -12.94 11.31
N GLN A 302 11.59 -12.09 12.15
CA GLN A 302 10.14 -11.91 12.23
C GLN A 302 9.82 -10.57 12.86
N GLY A 303 8.77 -9.93 12.38
CA GLY A 303 8.25 -8.72 12.97
C GLY A 303 9.07 -7.47 12.68
N VAL A 304 8.79 -6.42 13.43
CA VAL A 304 9.43 -5.12 13.36
C VAL A 304 9.93 -4.68 14.72
N LEU A 305 11.18 -4.23 14.78
CA LEU A 305 11.82 -3.70 15.99
C LEU A 305 11.35 -2.25 16.21
N VAL A 306 10.84 -1.96 17.39
CA VAL A 306 10.49 -0.61 17.82
C VAL A 306 11.76 0.17 18.15
N THR A 307 12.07 1.20 17.38
CA THR A 307 13.27 2.05 17.53
C THR A 307 13.00 3.34 18.29
N SER A 308 11.77 3.86 18.24
CA SER A 308 11.31 4.97 19.08
C SER A 308 9.79 5.05 19.15
N LEU A 309 9.28 5.78 20.15
CA LEU A 309 7.86 6.04 20.31
C LEU A 309 7.58 7.55 20.32
N TYR A 310 6.43 7.94 19.79
CA TYR A 310 5.92 9.28 19.96
C TYR A 310 5.38 9.42 21.39
N PRO A 311 5.89 10.38 22.18
CA PRO A 311 5.47 10.56 23.57
C PRO A 311 3.96 10.81 23.68
N GLY A 312 3.28 10.03 24.53
CA GLY A 312 1.83 10.08 24.66
C GLY A 312 1.05 9.56 23.43
N GLY A 313 1.72 8.94 22.45
CA GLY A 313 1.09 8.30 21.30
C GLY A 313 0.31 7.03 21.67
N PRO A 314 -0.46 6.45 20.73
CA PRO A 314 -1.23 5.22 20.99
C PRO A 314 -0.38 4.05 21.49
N GLY A 315 0.79 3.82 20.91
CA GLY A 315 1.71 2.76 21.31
C GLY A 315 2.31 2.97 22.69
N ASP A 316 2.73 4.21 22.99
CA ASP A 316 3.26 4.58 24.32
C ASP A 316 2.20 4.36 25.40
N ARG A 317 0.97 4.86 25.18
CA ARG A 317 -0.16 4.64 26.10
C ARG A 317 -0.54 3.17 26.26
N ALA A 318 -0.36 2.35 25.23
CA ALA A 318 -0.59 0.92 25.28
C ALA A 318 0.51 0.14 26.01
N GLY A 319 1.65 0.80 26.33
CA GLY A 319 2.77 0.21 27.03
C GLY A 319 3.77 -0.51 26.11
N ILE A 320 3.77 -0.20 24.81
CA ILE A 320 4.85 -0.58 23.89
C ILE A 320 6.13 0.18 24.34
N ARG A 321 7.31 -0.39 24.11
CA ARG A 321 8.59 0.18 24.50
C ARG A 321 9.60 0.06 23.39
N GLU A 322 10.59 0.91 23.38
CA GLU A 322 11.79 0.72 22.55
C GLU A 322 12.43 -0.62 22.84
N GLY A 323 12.85 -1.32 21.80
CA GLY A 323 13.37 -2.68 21.87
C GLY A 323 12.33 -3.80 21.80
N ASP A 324 11.02 -3.50 21.84
CA ASP A 324 9.99 -4.50 21.56
C ASP A 324 10.05 -4.92 20.08
N VAL A 325 9.73 -6.17 19.79
CA VAL A 325 9.49 -6.62 18.42
C VAL A 325 7.99 -6.86 18.23
N ILE A 326 7.34 -6.06 17.41
CA ILE A 326 5.92 -6.26 17.05
C ILE A 326 5.86 -7.39 16.03
N THR A 327 5.13 -8.46 16.34
CA THR A 327 5.05 -9.68 15.51
C THR A 327 3.68 -9.86 14.85
N ALA A 328 2.61 -9.31 15.44
CA ALA A 328 1.27 -9.38 14.84
C ALA A 328 0.39 -8.21 15.27
N VAL A 329 -0.58 -7.89 14.42
CA VAL A 329 -1.71 -6.99 14.71
C VAL A 329 -3.00 -7.75 14.42
N ASP A 330 -3.86 -7.91 15.45
CA ASP A 330 -5.11 -8.69 15.42
C ASP A 330 -4.94 -10.09 14.83
N ASP A 331 -3.91 -10.78 15.32
CA ASP A 331 -3.52 -12.14 14.94
C ASP A 331 -2.96 -12.28 13.51
N VAL A 332 -2.87 -11.18 12.75
CA VAL A 332 -2.21 -11.17 11.44
C VAL A 332 -0.73 -10.87 11.61
N GLU A 333 0.12 -11.78 11.12
CA GLU A 333 1.57 -11.66 11.20
C GLU A 333 2.10 -10.41 10.50
N ILE A 334 3.00 -9.70 11.17
CA ILE A 334 3.70 -8.51 10.64
C ILE A 334 5.12 -8.93 10.31
N ASN A 335 5.54 -8.70 9.08
CA ASN A 335 6.88 -9.05 8.61
C ASN A 335 7.78 -7.84 8.31
N ASP A 336 7.18 -6.66 8.13
CA ASP A 336 7.89 -5.42 7.82
C ASP A 336 7.14 -4.18 8.32
N ALA A 337 7.84 -3.02 8.31
CA ALA A 337 7.30 -1.76 8.81
C ALA A 337 6.10 -1.25 7.97
N SER A 338 6.09 -1.49 6.66
CA SER A 338 4.96 -1.10 5.79
C SER A 338 3.72 -1.92 6.12
N GLY A 339 3.87 -3.22 6.42
CA GLY A 339 2.79 -4.09 6.88
C GLY A 339 2.20 -3.63 8.21
N LEU A 340 3.04 -3.22 9.17
CA LEU A 340 2.57 -2.60 10.42
C LEU A 340 1.74 -1.34 10.15
N ASN A 341 2.29 -0.42 9.35
CA ASN A 341 1.63 0.83 9.02
C ASN A 341 0.29 0.60 8.31
N TYR A 342 0.26 -0.33 7.34
CA TYR A 342 -0.97 -0.70 6.65
C TYR A 342 -2.03 -1.27 7.61
N ARG A 343 -1.68 -2.25 8.44
CA ARG A 343 -2.62 -2.90 9.37
C ARG A 343 -3.19 -1.93 10.41
N VAL A 344 -2.40 -0.98 10.85
CA VAL A 344 -2.86 0.09 11.74
C VAL A 344 -3.68 1.12 10.97
N GLY A 345 -3.18 1.57 9.80
CA GLY A 345 -3.79 2.62 8.99
C GLY A 345 -5.13 2.24 8.32
N SER A 346 -5.40 0.95 8.13
CA SER A 346 -6.66 0.45 7.58
C SER A 346 -7.80 0.37 8.61
N ARG A 347 -7.53 0.71 9.89
CA ARG A 347 -8.55 0.78 10.94
C ARG A 347 -9.26 2.12 10.96
N ARG A 348 -10.38 2.18 11.68
CA ARG A 348 -11.03 3.46 11.98
C ARG A 348 -10.34 4.15 13.14
N PRO A 349 -10.20 5.48 13.11
CA PRO A 349 -9.74 6.23 14.28
C PRO A 349 -10.57 5.91 15.52
N GLY A 350 -9.89 5.64 16.64
CA GLY A 350 -10.54 5.25 17.90
C GLY A 350 -10.75 3.75 18.10
N GLU A 351 -10.54 2.93 17.08
CA GLU A 351 -10.61 1.47 17.23
C GLU A 351 -9.45 0.93 18.07
N ARG A 352 -9.71 -0.21 18.70
CA ARG A 352 -8.68 -0.98 19.43
C ARG A 352 -8.02 -1.97 18.50
N ALA A 353 -6.69 -1.99 18.50
CA ALA A 353 -5.86 -2.98 17.84
C ALA A 353 -5.18 -3.85 18.89
N ARG A 354 -5.20 -5.17 18.73
CA ARG A 354 -4.41 -6.10 19.53
C ARG A 354 -3.02 -6.22 18.94
N ILE A 355 -2.02 -5.75 19.68
CA ILE A 355 -0.62 -5.74 19.24
C ILE A 355 0.11 -6.86 19.97
N THR A 356 0.56 -7.87 19.24
CA THR A 356 1.41 -8.91 19.77
C THR A 356 2.87 -8.50 19.65
N ILE A 357 3.57 -8.48 20.78
CA ILE A 357 4.99 -8.10 20.86
C ILE A 357 5.82 -9.24 21.47
N LEU A 358 7.10 -9.27 21.13
CA LEU A 358 8.12 -9.99 21.88
C LEU A 358 8.93 -8.98 22.71
N ARG A 359 8.98 -9.19 24.02
CA ARG A 359 9.79 -8.43 24.98
C ARG A 359 10.56 -9.40 25.86
N ASP A 360 11.88 -9.29 25.90
CA ASP A 360 12.75 -10.20 26.66
C ASP A 360 12.50 -11.68 26.30
N GLY A 361 12.29 -11.97 25.00
CA GLY A 361 12.01 -13.32 24.50
C GLY A 361 10.62 -13.88 24.84
N ARG A 362 9.72 -13.06 25.44
CA ARG A 362 8.37 -13.49 25.83
C ARG A 362 7.32 -12.75 25.01
N ALA A 363 6.37 -13.51 24.46
CA ALA A 363 5.21 -12.94 23.78
C ALA A 363 4.27 -12.25 24.77
N ARG A 364 3.77 -11.08 24.42
CA ARG A 364 2.75 -10.31 25.15
C ARG A 364 1.78 -9.70 24.17
N THR A 365 0.52 -9.61 24.57
CA THR A 365 -0.52 -8.91 23.80
C THR A 365 -0.89 -7.61 24.52
N LEU A 366 -0.82 -6.50 23.80
CA LEU A 366 -1.17 -5.16 24.24
C LEU A 366 -2.36 -4.66 23.43
N ASN A 367 -3.21 -3.83 24.03
CA ASN A 367 -4.33 -3.19 23.32
C ASN A 367 -4.00 -1.72 23.12
N ALA A 368 -3.84 -1.31 21.88
CA ALA A 368 -3.65 0.08 21.50
C ALA A 368 -4.94 0.67 20.91
N THR A 369 -5.36 1.86 21.36
CA THR A 369 -6.42 2.60 20.70
C THR A 369 -5.80 3.51 19.66
N VAL A 370 -5.91 3.13 18.38
CA VAL A 370 -5.28 3.86 17.27
C VAL A 370 -5.97 5.20 17.06
N GLN A 371 -5.21 6.24 16.71
CA GLN A 371 -5.72 7.59 16.55
C GLN A 371 -5.06 8.28 15.35
N PRO A 372 -5.69 9.32 14.78
CA PRO A 372 -5.05 10.13 13.75
C PRO A 372 -3.74 10.73 14.27
N LEU A 373 -2.86 11.08 13.35
CA LEU A 373 -1.71 11.93 13.67
C LEU A 373 -2.17 13.22 14.35
N PRO A 374 -1.51 13.64 15.44
CA PRO A 374 -1.94 14.81 16.17
C PRO A 374 -1.66 16.12 15.41
N GLY A 375 -2.50 17.12 15.68
CA GLY A 375 -2.39 18.48 15.15
C GLY A 375 -3.12 18.70 13.84
N ASP A 376 -3.07 19.95 13.37
CA ASP A 376 -3.69 20.33 12.11
C ASP A 376 -2.91 19.80 10.90
N ARG A 377 -3.62 19.19 9.98
CA ARG A 377 -3.05 18.65 8.76
C ARG A 377 -2.86 19.71 7.68
N ASP A 378 -3.65 20.77 7.70
CA ASP A 378 -3.61 21.88 6.72
C ASP A 378 -3.70 23.25 7.37
N PRO A 379 -2.74 23.60 8.27
CA PRO A 379 -2.71 24.90 8.90
C PRO A 379 -2.43 26.01 7.90
N ASP A 380 -2.73 27.24 8.29
CA ASP A 380 -2.41 28.44 7.51
C ASP A 380 -0.93 28.46 7.13
N GLN A 381 -0.68 28.68 5.84
CA GLN A 381 0.68 28.74 5.29
C GLN A 381 1.06 30.17 4.96
N VAL A 382 2.26 30.58 5.41
CA VAL A 382 2.77 31.93 5.25
C VAL A 382 4.01 31.94 4.36
N LEU A 383 4.02 32.77 3.32
CA LEU A 383 5.22 33.03 2.52
C LEU A 383 6.12 34.03 3.23
N ILE A 384 7.36 33.63 3.48
CA ILE A 384 8.39 34.54 4.00
C ILE A 384 8.98 35.31 2.80
N GLU A 385 8.72 36.61 2.75
CA GLU A 385 9.13 37.47 1.62
C GLU A 385 10.54 38.02 1.75
N ARG A 386 11.06 38.18 2.95
CA ARG A 386 12.33 38.87 3.23
C ARG A 386 13.22 38.11 4.22
N GLY A 387 14.51 38.44 4.21
CA GLY A 387 15.49 37.88 5.14
C GLY A 387 16.02 36.50 4.76
N LEU A 388 16.61 35.81 5.72
CA LEU A 388 17.26 34.50 5.53
C LEU A 388 16.36 33.45 4.87
N MET A 389 15.08 33.44 5.23
CA MET A 389 14.13 32.46 4.75
C MET A 389 13.26 32.95 3.59
N ALA A 390 13.68 34.04 2.89
CA ALA A 390 12.94 34.57 1.76
C ALA A 390 12.71 33.51 0.66
N GLY A 391 11.44 33.36 0.25
CA GLY A 391 10.99 32.34 -0.71
C GLY A 391 10.63 30.99 -0.09
N ALA A 392 10.66 30.87 1.24
CA ALA A 392 10.10 29.74 1.96
C ALA A 392 8.61 29.97 2.27
N THR A 393 7.77 28.97 2.03
CA THR A 393 6.43 28.90 2.60
C THR A 393 6.52 28.05 3.85
N VAL A 394 5.97 28.54 4.95
CA VAL A 394 6.09 27.92 6.27
C VAL A 394 4.72 27.81 6.93
N ALA A 395 4.60 26.91 7.90
CA ALA A 395 3.42 26.75 8.74
C ALA A 395 3.82 26.30 10.16
N ALA A 396 2.91 26.39 11.12
CA ALA A 396 3.09 25.77 12.41
C ALA A 396 3.30 24.25 12.25
N TYR A 397 4.30 23.71 12.94
CA TYR A 397 4.57 22.28 12.88
C TYR A 397 3.46 21.49 13.55
N SER A 398 3.01 20.43 12.88
CA SER A 398 2.27 19.34 13.49
C SER A 398 2.72 18.01 12.88
N PRO A 399 2.63 16.87 13.60
CA PRO A 399 2.86 15.55 13.04
C PRO A 399 2.00 15.28 11.80
N ALA A 400 0.72 15.70 11.81
CA ALA A 400 -0.19 15.52 10.69
C ALA A 400 0.23 16.29 9.44
N LEU A 401 0.71 17.55 9.57
CA LEU A 401 1.25 18.32 8.45
C LEU A 401 2.57 17.73 7.96
N ALA A 402 3.45 17.33 8.87
CA ALA A 402 4.74 16.75 8.54
C ALA A 402 4.57 15.49 7.69
N ASP A 403 3.68 14.58 8.09
CA ASP A 403 3.32 13.38 7.32
C ASP A 403 2.84 13.73 5.90
N ARG A 404 1.93 14.71 5.79
CA ARG A 404 1.38 15.14 4.49
C ARG A 404 2.44 15.62 3.50
N ILE A 405 3.49 16.26 3.98
CA ILE A 405 4.56 16.81 3.13
C ILE A 405 5.82 15.94 3.06
N GLY A 406 5.77 14.71 3.60
CA GLY A 406 6.92 13.80 3.66
C GLY A 406 8.01 14.22 4.63
N GLY A 407 7.65 14.99 5.67
CA GLY A 407 8.52 15.39 6.78
C GLY A 407 8.55 14.37 7.91
N ASP A 408 9.13 14.74 9.06
CA ASP A 408 9.22 13.88 10.23
C ASP A 408 8.03 14.07 11.18
N ALA A 409 7.08 13.15 11.14
CA ALA A 409 5.91 13.15 12.02
C ALA A 409 6.23 12.80 13.48
N PHE A 410 7.44 12.31 13.78
CA PHE A 410 7.89 11.96 15.13
C PHE A 410 8.68 13.08 15.82
N ALA A 411 8.90 14.19 15.16
CA ALA A 411 9.57 15.32 15.77
C ALA A 411 8.75 15.85 16.95
N ALA A 412 9.33 15.86 18.15
CA ALA A 412 8.63 16.30 19.36
C ALA A 412 8.71 17.83 19.54
N GLY A 413 7.67 18.40 20.14
CA GLY A 413 7.62 19.81 20.52
C GLY A 413 7.18 20.77 19.41
N GLU A 414 7.07 22.05 19.75
CA GLU A 414 6.63 23.13 18.87
C GLU A 414 7.73 23.56 17.90
N GLY A 415 7.35 24.14 16.77
CA GLY A 415 8.27 24.66 15.76
C GLY A 415 7.54 25.15 14.52
N VAL A 416 8.30 25.64 13.55
CA VAL A 416 7.78 26.08 12.26
C VAL A 416 8.37 25.21 11.15
N ILE A 417 7.51 24.53 10.40
CA ILE A 417 7.94 23.64 9.33
C ILE A 417 7.94 24.36 7.98
N VAL A 418 8.97 24.09 7.18
CA VAL A 418 9.07 24.56 5.80
C VAL A 418 8.21 23.62 4.92
N THR A 419 7.14 24.15 4.33
CA THR A 419 6.23 23.35 3.47
C THR A 419 6.62 23.39 2.01
N ARG A 420 7.10 24.53 1.51
CA ARG A 420 7.55 24.74 0.14
C ARG A 420 8.71 25.72 0.05
N LEU A 421 9.50 25.62 -1.03
CA LEU A 421 10.56 26.55 -1.33
C LEU A 421 10.47 27.03 -2.78
N SER A 422 10.63 28.32 -3.00
CA SER A 422 10.92 28.87 -4.32
C SER A 422 12.36 28.50 -4.72
N GLY A 423 12.53 27.85 -5.87
CA GLY A 423 13.87 27.43 -6.34
C GLY A 423 14.86 28.59 -6.54
N ARG A 424 14.38 29.83 -6.64
CA ARG A 424 15.18 31.06 -6.74
C ARG A 424 15.25 31.83 -5.41
N GLY A 425 14.56 31.36 -4.37
CA GLY A 425 14.53 32.01 -3.05
C GLY A 425 15.87 31.93 -2.32
N TYR A 426 16.09 32.86 -1.40
CA TYR A 426 17.30 32.86 -0.56
C TYR A 426 17.34 31.62 0.35
N ALA A 427 16.17 31.21 0.88
CA ALA A 427 16.05 30.01 1.72
C ALA A 427 16.59 28.75 1.03
N ALA A 428 16.26 28.53 -0.27
CA ALA A 428 16.77 27.38 -1.02
C ALA A 428 18.29 27.44 -1.19
N ARG A 429 18.84 28.63 -1.46
CA ARG A 429 20.32 28.82 -1.56
C ARG A 429 21.03 28.67 -0.21
N ALA A 430 20.36 29.02 0.88
CA ALA A 430 20.88 28.82 2.24
C ALA A 430 20.83 27.34 2.69
N GLY A 431 20.25 26.45 1.88
CA GLY A 431 20.22 25.01 2.11
C GLY A 431 19.04 24.49 2.91
N PHE A 432 18.00 25.31 3.11
CA PHE A 432 16.71 24.82 3.64
C PHE A 432 16.04 23.86 2.65
N ARG A 433 15.20 22.98 3.19
CA ARG A 433 14.43 22.00 2.42
C ARG A 433 13.00 21.91 2.93
N PRO A 434 12.02 21.54 2.08
CA PRO A 434 10.71 21.16 2.59
C PRO A 434 10.86 20.02 3.60
N GLY A 435 10.11 20.11 4.72
CA GLY A 435 10.20 19.19 5.86
C GLY A 435 11.19 19.61 6.94
N ASP A 436 12.00 20.66 6.76
CA ASP A 436 12.81 21.22 7.85
C ASP A 436 11.92 21.90 8.87
N ILE A 437 12.16 21.63 10.15
CA ILE A 437 11.45 22.26 11.26
C ILE A 437 12.41 23.26 11.94
N VAL A 438 12.09 24.53 11.87
CA VAL A 438 12.84 25.57 12.57
C VAL A 438 12.51 25.52 14.05
N ARG A 439 13.51 25.30 14.89
CA ARG A 439 13.39 25.18 16.34
C ARG A 439 13.88 26.42 17.08
N GLU A 440 14.98 26.98 16.59
CA GLU A 440 15.61 28.11 17.28
C GLU A 440 16.23 29.09 16.26
N ILE A 441 16.15 30.39 16.58
CA ILE A 441 16.89 31.46 15.91
C ILE A 441 17.61 32.29 16.96
N ASN A 442 18.95 32.42 16.83
CA ASN A 442 19.81 33.15 17.76
C ASN A 442 19.60 32.73 19.23
N GLY A 443 19.45 31.42 19.49
CA GLY A 443 19.23 30.85 20.82
C GLY A 443 17.82 31.07 21.41
N ARG A 444 16.89 31.69 20.64
CA ARG A 444 15.47 31.79 21.04
C ARG A 444 14.67 30.70 20.38
N GLN A 445 13.86 29.99 21.14
CA GLN A 445 12.92 29.00 20.60
C GLN A 445 11.88 29.68 19.71
N VAL A 446 11.48 28.95 18.65
CA VAL A 446 10.48 29.38 17.70
C VAL A 446 9.37 28.33 17.72
N GLY A 447 8.23 28.66 18.31
CA GLY A 447 7.05 27.80 18.42
C GLY A 447 5.95 28.16 17.40
N SER A 448 5.95 29.40 16.88
CA SER A 448 4.92 29.89 15.95
C SER A 448 5.51 30.63 14.74
N VAL A 449 4.68 30.82 13.71
CA VAL A 449 5.06 31.56 12.49
C VAL A 449 5.35 33.02 12.81
N GLU A 450 4.60 33.62 13.75
CA GLU A 450 4.78 35.02 14.20
C GLU A 450 6.13 35.19 14.90
N GLU A 451 6.51 34.26 15.78
CA GLU A 451 7.81 34.24 16.45
C GLU A 451 8.96 34.09 15.45
N LEU A 452 8.80 33.22 14.44
CA LEU A 452 9.75 33.10 13.35
C LEU A 452 9.94 34.41 12.60
N GLN A 453 8.84 35.08 12.22
CA GLN A 453 8.90 36.35 11.48
C GLN A 453 9.57 37.44 12.33
N GLN A 454 9.25 37.54 13.63
CA GLN A 454 9.89 38.49 14.57
C GLN A 454 11.39 38.22 14.72
N ALA A 455 11.78 36.97 14.87
CA ALA A 455 13.19 36.57 14.98
C ALA A 455 13.99 36.90 13.71
N LEU A 456 13.39 36.68 12.53
CA LEU A 456 14.01 37.00 11.23
C LEU A 456 14.13 38.51 10.98
N ALA A 457 13.19 39.32 11.49
CA ALA A 457 13.21 40.79 11.35
C ALA A 457 14.22 41.48 12.26
N ALA A 458 14.54 40.88 13.40
CA ALA A 458 15.36 41.47 14.42
C ALA A 458 16.88 41.37 14.20
N ALA A 459 17.35 40.63 13.21
CA ALA A 459 18.76 40.25 13.09
C ALA A 459 19.35 40.47 11.69
N GLY A 460 20.59 40.97 11.62
CA GLY A 460 21.43 40.96 10.38
C GLY A 460 22.32 39.72 10.26
N ARG A 461 22.45 38.97 11.34
CA ARG A 461 23.15 37.67 11.38
C ARG A 461 22.28 36.66 12.10
N TRP A 462 22.19 35.45 11.53
CA TRP A 462 21.32 34.42 12.08
C TRP A 462 22.10 33.16 12.40
N GLU A 463 21.94 32.66 13.60
CA GLU A 463 22.24 31.28 13.97
C GLU A 463 20.91 30.55 14.04
N VAL A 464 20.67 29.62 13.14
CA VAL A 464 19.40 28.87 13.01
C VAL A 464 19.62 27.42 13.31
N THR A 465 18.85 26.89 14.25
CA THR A 465 18.78 25.45 14.51
C THR A 465 17.50 24.89 13.90
N ILE A 466 17.67 23.99 12.97
CA ILE A 466 16.59 23.23 12.36
C ILE A 466 16.65 21.76 12.80
N GLU A 467 15.51 21.11 12.77
CA GLU A 467 15.42 19.65 12.84
C GLU A 467 15.08 19.09 11.47
N ARG A 468 15.90 18.15 10.98
CA ARG A 468 15.76 17.48 9.70
C ARG A 468 15.88 15.99 9.91
N ARG A 469 14.78 15.24 9.67
CA ARG A 469 14.74 13.78 9.87
C ARG A 469 15.24 13.34 11.25
N GLY A 470 14.82 14.04 12.30
CA GLY A 470 15.19 13.77 13.69
C GLY A 470 16.59 14.25 14.10
N GLN A 471 17.36 14.88 13.18
CA GLN A 471 18.68 15.44 13.50
C GLN A 471 18.62 16.95 13.63
N ARG A 472 19.17 17.49 14.70
CA ARG A 472 19.35 18.94 14.89
C ARG A 472 20.58 19.41 14.14
N ILE A 473 20.40 20.41 13.29
CA ILE A 473 21.45 21.04 12.47
C ILE A 473 21.45 22.54 12.77
N THR A 474 22.58 23.07 13.19
CA THR A 474 22.74 24.50 13.42
C THR A 474 23.61 25.11 12.33
N GLY A 475 23.11 26.16 11.68
CA GLY A 475 23.81 26.93 10.64
C GLY A 475 23.92 28.39 11.02
N ARG A 476 25.02 29.05 10.59
CA ARG A 476 25.25 30.49 10.76
C ARG A 476 25.21 31.19 9.42
N PHE A 477 24.45 32.26 9.36
CA PHE A 477 24.21 33.03 8.14
C PHE A 477 24.36 34.54 8.45
N GLY A 478 24.95 35.28 7.52
CA GLY A 478 25.12 36.72 7.67
C GLY A 478 25.94 37.34 6.58
#